data_3f3e4496768f0490e1f8592aab85b6f2
#
_entry.id   3f3e4496768f0490e1f8592aab85b6f2
#
_cell.length_a   1.000
_cell.length_b   1.000
_cell.length_c   1.000
_cell.angle_alpha   90.00
_cell.angle_beta   90.00
_cell.angle_gamma   90.00
#
_symmetry.space_group_name_H-M   'P 1'
#
loop_
_entity.id
_entity.type
_entity.pdbx_description
1 polymer ?
#
loop_
_entity_poly.entity_id
_entity_poly.type
_entity_poly.pdbx_seq_one_letter_code
_entity_poly.pdbx_strand_id
1 'polypeptide(L)'
;MKGALANHLIHLEPWQVFILTTVFGWVDGEKKRRFRHVYIEVPRGNGKSALSSGVALYALAADGEGGAECYTFATTCDQARIVFDTSKAMVNMSPDLAREFGLTKQAHSVTVMKTGSVLMPKSAEGSTLDGLNTHIAVIDELHAHKTRELYDVVVTSLGKRRQPLLWVITTAGFDNTGICYEVRTMVTRVLDRTVIDDAQFGIIYTIDPDDDWRTEAALKKANPNWGVSVMPAEVMRLQRTAMELPSSQNNFKTKHLDVWCSASAAWMDSNAWAACEDTGLDLADFEGCPCWIGLDLAAKNDITAKVRLFPYKDGFAVFAEYYLPKISIEKATNSQYSGWEIEGRLTATDGAMTDMKVVEEGLREDLSRFDVQAIGFDPWNALSLSTSLANDGAPMVEYRNTVEKFSDPMKRVEAMVQGGKLRHGDDPVMRWMMGNVVAKRDAKDNIFPRKERYENKIDGVVALIMAVGLAGVPEKKGNFEGIEDQEESLFLAF
;
A
#
# COMPACT_ATOMS: atom_id res chain seq x y z
N MET A 1 1.29 1.18 32.22
CA MET A 1 0.47 0.73 31.06
C MET A 1 -0.96 1.25 31.23
N LYS A 2 -1.79 1.18 30.19
CA LYS A 2 -3.21 1.58 30.23
C LYS A 2 -4.09 0.32 30.22
N GLY A 3 -5.38 0.45 30.54
CA GLY A 3 -6.34 -0.66 30.50
C GLY A 3 -6.11 -1.71 31.60
N ALA A 4 -6.39 -2.99 31.30
CA ALA A 4 -6.28 -4.10 32.27
C ALA A 4 -4.87 -4.30 32.82
N LEU A 5 -3.84 -3.84 32.11
CA LEU A 5 -2.45 -3.92 32.54
C LEU A 5 -1.97 -2.63 33.28
N ALA A 6 -2.89 -1.72 33.63
CA ALA A 6 -2.54 -0.52 34.36
C ALA A 6 -2.03 -0.89 35.76
N ASN A 7 -0.99 -0.19 36.23
CA ASN A 7 -0.36 -0.37 37.55
C ASN A 7 0.28 -1.75 37.82
N HIS A 8 0.39 -2.61 36.80
CA HIS A 8 1.16 -3.84 36.90
C HIS A 8 2.61 -3.62 36.44
N LEU A 9 3.53 -4.41 36.97
CA LEU A 9 4.90 -4.48 36.43
C LEU A 9 4.86 -4.98 34.99
N ILE A 10 5.78 -4.46 34.20
CA ILE A 10 5.94 -4.92 32.79
C ILE A 10 6.70 -6.24 32.86
N HIS A 11 6.05 -7.32 32.47
CA HIS A 11 6.69 -8.57 32.13
C HIS A 11 6.95 -8.61 30.64
N LEU A 12 8.20 -8.86 30.28
CA LEU A 12 8.59 -8.96 28.87
C LEU A 12 8.13 -10.30 28.31
N GLU A 13 7.45 -10.27 27.19
CA GLU A 13 7.08 -11.46 26.44
C GLU A 13 8.32 -12.04 25.73
N PRO A 14 8.34 -13.34 25.41
CA PRO A 14 9.51 -14.00 24.79
C PRO A 14 10.07 -13.28 23.56
N TRP A 15 9.22 -12.76 22.70
CA TRP A 15 9.64 -12.01 21.50
C TRP A 15 10.33 -10.68 21.85
N GLN A 16 9.90 -10.01 22.93
CA GLN A 16 10.52 -8.78 23.44
C GLN A 16 11.88 -9.08 24.06
N VAL A 17 11.96 -10.18 24.83
CA VAL A 17 13.24 -10.67 25.38
C VAL A 17 14.22 -10.97 24.24
N PHE A 18 13.77 -11.67 23.19
CA PHE A 18 14.60 -11.96 22.02
C PHE A 18 15.17 -10.69 21.38
N ILE A 19 14.33 -9.68 21.14
CA ILE A 19 14.78 -8.41 20.55
C ILE A 19 15.82 -7.73 21.44
N LEU A 20 15.52 -7.58 22.74
CA LEU A 20 16.39 -6.85 23.66
C LEU A 20 17.73 -7.57 23.86
N THR A 21 17.71 -8.90 24.05
CA THR A 21 18.95 -9.68 24.23
C THR A 21 19.81 -9.70 22.96
N THR A 22 19.18 -9.69 21.79
CA THR A 22 19.92 -9.65 20.52
C THR A 22 20.51 -8.26 20.29
N VAL A 23 19.71 -7.20 20.39
CA VAL A 23 20.16 -5.83 20.09
C VAL A 23 21.21 -5.34 21.10
N PHE A 24 21.04 -5.61 22.39
CA PHE A 24 21.95 -5.10 23.44
C PHE A 24 23.01 -6.10 23.87
N GLY A 25 22.81 -7.40 23.66
CA GLY A 25 23.75 -8.44 24.08
C GLY A 25 24.81 -8.79 23.05
N TRP A 26 24.58 -8.51 21.76
CA TRP A 26 25.56 -8.79 20.71
C TRP A 26 26.47 -7.59 20.49
N VAL A 27 27.76 -7.80 20.75
CA VAL A 27 28.80 -6.77 20.66
C VAL A 27 29.90 -7.20 19.68
N ASP A 28 30.58 -6.21 19.09
CA ASP A 28 31.76 -6.40 18.27
C ASP A 28 33.04 -6.65 19.11
N GLY A 29 34.16 -6.80 18.45
CA GLY A 29 35.47 -7.02 19.10
C GLY A 29 35.91 -5.88 20.03
N GLU A 30 35.33 -4.67 19.87
CA GLU A 30 35.58 -3.51 20.73
C GLU A 30 34.53 -3.36 21.85
N LYS A 31 33.72 -4.37 22.04
CA LYS A 31 32.59 -4.37 22.99
C LYS A 31 31.56 -3.28 22.72
N LYS A 32 31.42 -2.84 21.46
CA LYS A 32 30.36 -1.95 21.00
C LYS A 32 29.17 -2.75 20.51
N ARG A 33 27.98 -2.20 20.65
CA ARG A 33 26.76 -2.78 20.14
C ARG A 33 26.90 -3.06 18.64
N ARG A 34 26.64 -4.32 18.22
CA ARG A 34 26.68 -4.73 16.82
C ARG A 34 25.57 -4.03 16.04
N PHE A 35 24.33 -4.09 16.55
CA PHE A 35 23.18 -3.53 15.87
C PHE A 35 23.00 -2.05 16.23
N ARG A 36 23.02 -1.20 15.21
CA ARG A 36 22.85 0.26 15.34
C ARG A 36 21.56 0.76 14.70
N HIS A 37 20.98 -0.05 13.83
CA HIS A 37 19.69 0.21 13.17
C HIS A 37 18.74 -0.95 13.51
N VAL A 38 17.62 -0.62 14.13
CA VAL A 38 16.61 -1.58 14.57
C VAL A 38 15.29 -1.23 13.90
N TYR A 39 14.69 -2.21 13.23
CA TYR A 39 13.38 -2.10 12.62
C TYR A 39 12.45 -3.17 13.19
N ILE A 40 11.36 -2.75 13.79
CA ILE A 40 10.34 -3.63 14.38
C ILE A 40 8.99 -3.30 13.77
N GLU A 41 8.47 -4.23 12.99
CA GLU A 41 7.14 -4.14 12.39
C GLU A 41 6.25 -5.20 13.02
N VAL A 42 5.18 -4.77 13.69
CA VAL A 42 4.24 -5.65 14.40
C VAL A 42 2.87 -4.98 14.51
N PRO A 43 1.75 -5.72 14.42
CA PRO A 43 0.40 -5.16 14.44
C PRO A 43 0.09 -4.31 15.68
N ARG A 44 -1.02 -3.57 15.62
CA ARG A 44 -1.52 -2.78 16.75
C ARG A 44 -1.83 -3.68 17.96
N GLY A 45 -1.64 -3.12 19.16
CA GLY A 45 -1.96 -3.82 20.41
C GLY A 45 -0.81 -4.65 20.98
N ASN A 46 0.29 -4.87 20.25
CA ASN A 46 1.42 -5.71 20.68
C ASN A 46 2.44 -5.03 21.61
N GLY A 47 2.12 -3.87 22.20
CA GLY A 47 2.96 -3.26 23.24
C GLY A 47 4.21 -2.51 22.73
N LYS A 48 4.27 -2.15 21.44
CA LYS A 48 5.39 -1.43 20.78
C LYS A 48 5.89 -0.23 21.58
N SER A 49 5.00 0.70 21.90
CA SER A 49 5.37 1.97 22.54
C SER A 49 5.88 1.73 23.98
N ALA A 50 5.35 0.73 24.69
CA ALA A 50 5.83 0.40 26.04
C ALA A 50 7.26 -0.18 25.99
N LEU A 51 7.55 -1.09 25.07
CA LEU A 51 8.90 -1.63 24.84
C LEU A 51 9.88 -0.50 24.51
N SER A 52 9.53 0.37 23.59
CA SER A 52 10.37 1.49 23.14
C SER A 52 10.61 2.52 24.23
N SER A 53 9.63 2.73 25.14
CA SER A 53 9.77 3.60 26.28
C SER A 53 10.82 3.08 27.27
N GLY A 54 10.85 1.76 27.50
CA GLY A 54 11.88 1.10 28.31
C GLY A 54 13.27 1.22 27.68
N VAL A 55 13.36 1.03 26.36
CA VAL A 55 14.61 1.19 25.59
C VAL A 55 15.13 2.63 25.67
N ALA A 56 14.26 3.63 25.52
CA ALA A 56 14.63 5.04 25.64
C ALA A 56 15.16 5.38 27.04
N LEU A 57 14.57 4.83 28.10
CA LEU A 57 15.06 5.00 29.49
C LEU A 57 16.39 4.28 29.73
N TYR A 58 16.56 3.08 29.20
CA TYR A 58 17.83 2.36 29.28
C TYR A 58 18.96 3.17 28.62
N ALA A 59 18.72 3.68 27.41
CA ALA A 59 19.72 4.47 26.69
C ALA A 59 20.04 5.79 27.40
N LEU A 60 19.04 6.42 28.08
CA LEU A 60 19.23 7.63 28.85
C LEU A 60 20.10 7.40 30.09
N ALA A 61 19.88 6.28 30.80
CA ALA A 61 20.34 6.10 32.19
C ALA A 61 21.46 5.05 32.34
N ALA A 62 21.45 3.98 31.55
CA ALA A 62 22.23 2.77 31.80
C ALA A 62 23.15 2.32 30.65
N ASP A 63 23.07 2.91 29.48
CA ASP A 63 23.87 2.53 28.30
C ASP A 63 25.33 3.07 28.34
N GLY A 64 25.66 3.83 29.39
CA GLY A 64 27.05 4.27 29.67
C GLY A 64 27.53 5.45 28.82
N GLU A 65 26.65 6.15 28.09
CA GLU A 65 26.99 7.30 27.28
C GLU A 65 26.88 8.60 28.08
N GLY A 66 27.97 9.40 28.10
CA GLY A 66 27.99 10.72 28.72
C GLY A 66 27.30 11.78 27.86
N GLY A 67 26.44 12.58 28.47
CA GLY A 67 25.67 13.60 27.74
C GLY A 67 24.81 13.01 26.65
N ALA A 68 24.17 11.87 26.91
CA ALA A 68 23.32 11.18 25.93
C ALA A 68 22.13 12.04 25.53
N GLU A 69 21.98 12.31 24.25
CA GLU A 69 20.80 12.95 23.66
C GLU A 69 19.88 11.86 23.11
N CYS A 70 18.79 11.61 23.85
CA CYS A 70 17.79 10.62 23.52
C CYS A 70 16.53 11.31 23.01
N TYR A 71 16.00 10.85 21.87
CA TYR A 71 14.84 11.46 21.26
C TYR A 71 13.75 10.46 20.93
N THR A 72 12.49 10.87 21.10
CA THR A 72 11.33 10.17 20.56
C THR A 72 10.72 11.00 19.45
N PHE A 73 10.55 10.42 18.27
CA PHE A 73 10.06 11.08 17.08
C PHE A 73 8.75 10.44 16.60
N ALA A 74 7.85 11.26 16.08
CA ALA A 74 6.68 10.85 15.31
C ALA A 74 6.27 11.98 14.35
N THR A 75 5.20 11.78 13.57
CA THR A 75 4.70 12.78 12.61
C THR A 75 4.27 14.08 13.30
N THR A 76 3.66 13.97 14.48
CA THR A 76 3.25 15.13 15.30
C THR A 76 3.89 15.07 16.68
N CYS A 77 3.99 16.24 17.33
CA CYS A 77 4.52 16.32 18.68
C CYS A 77 3.71 15.50 19.69
N ASP A 78 2.38 15.47 19.56
CA ASP A 78 1.51 14.70 20.45
C ASP A 78 1.72 13.19 20.28
N GLN A 79 1.98 12.71 19.09
CA GLN A 79 2.34 11.29 18.85
C GLN A 79 3.73 10.97 19.41
N ALA A 80 4.74 11.83 19.21
CA ALA A 80 6.07 11.65 19.78
C ALA A 80 6.04 11.60 21.32
N ARG A 81 5.07 12.30 21.94
CA ARG A 81 4.84 12.26 23.39
C ARG A 81 4.31 10.92 23.90
N ILE A 82 3.71 10.07 23.09
CA ILE A 82 3.18 8.78 23.55
C ILE A 82 4.28 7.93 24.18
N VAL A 83 5.40 7.76 23.49
CA VAL A 83 6.57 7.02 24.00
C VAL A 83 7.22 7.78 25.16
N PHE A 84 7.40 9.08 25.02
CA PHE A 84 7.99 9.94 26.05
C PHE A 84 7.18 9.96 27.35
N ASP A 85 5.86 10.17 27.30
CA ASP A 85 5.01 10.23 28.49
C ASP A 85 4.89 8.85 29.16
N THR A 86 4.96 7.77 28.36
CA THR A 86 5.07 6.40 28.91
C THR A 86 6.39 6.22 29.66
N SER A 87 7.51 6.71 29.11
CA SER A 87 8.81 6.71 29.81
C SER A 87 8.74 7.52 31.13
N LYS A 88 8.14 8.71 31.10
CA LYS A 88 7.89 9.52 32.32
C LYS A 88 7.05 8.78 33.36
N ALA A 89 6.01 8.08 32.92
CA ALA A 89 5.15 7.30 33.80
C ALA A 89 5.93 6.15 34.43
N MET A 90 6.80 5.46 33.73
CA MET A 90 7.69 4.41 34.24
C MET A 90 8.59 4.95 35.35
N VAL A 91 9.22 6.12 35.15
CA VAL A 91 10.04 6.79 36.18
C VAL A 91 9.21 7.18 37.38
N ASN A 92 7.95 7.66 37.19
CA ASN A 92 7.05 8.00 38.29
C ASN A 92 6.68 6.78 39.15
N MET A 93 6.47 5.64 38.52
CA MET A 93 6.05 4.40 39.19
C MET A 93 7.21 3.61 39.79
N SER A 94 8.45 4.01 39.53
CA SER A 94 9.66 3.33 39.98
C SER A 94 10.59 4.32 40.71
N PRO A 95 10.30 4.70 41.94
CA PRO A 95 11.13 5.65 42.74
C PRO A 95 12.58 5.17 42.89
N ASP A 96 12.78 3.86 42.98
CA ASP A 96 14.12 3.27 43.09
C ASP A 96 14.93 3.47 41.81
N LEU A 97 14.31 3.30 40.62
CA LEU A 97 14.93 3.61 39.34
C LEU A 97 15.32 5.10 39.27
N ALA A 98 14.42 5.98 39.69
CA ALA A 98 14.68 7.41 39.68
C ALA A 98 15.86 7.79 40.60
N ARG A 99 15.95 7.18 41.79
CA ARG A 99 17.03 7.43 42.77
C ARG A 99 18.37 6.84 42.29
N GLU A 100 18.38 5.61 41.81
CA GLU A 100 19.58 4.90 41.39
C GLU A 100 20.30 5.62 40.25
N PHE A 101 19.55 6.06 39.23
CA PHE A 101 20.07 6.73 38.05
C PHE A 101 20.01 8.26 38.11
N GLY A 102 19.51 8.85 39.20
CA GLY A 102 19.39 10.29 39.34
C GLY A 102 18.46 10.94 38.30
N LEU A 103 17.36 10.26 37.96
CA LEU A 103 16.41 10.71 36.96
C LEU A 103 15.55 11.87 37.49
N THR A 104 15.57 12.99 36.77
CA THR A 104 14.74 14.16 37.03
C THR A 104 13.76 14.40 35.91
N LYS A 105 12.48 14.62 36.24
CA LYS A 105 11.39 14.79 35.29
C LYS A 105 11.02 16.26 35.18
N GLN A 106 10.90 16.74 33.95
CA GLN A 106 10.41 18.08 33.58
C GLN A 106 9.16 17.95 32.71
N ALA A 107 8.57 19.09 32.32
CA ALA A 107 7.39 19.09 31.46
C ALA A 107 7.66 18.41 30.10
N HIS A 108 8.82 18.68 29.52
CA HIS A 108 9.20 18.27 28.17
C HIS A 108 10.50 17.45 28.10
N SER A 109 11.04 17.04 29.25
CA SER A 109 12.24 16.21 29.27
C SER A 109 12.30 15.30 30.50
N VAL A 110 13.10 14.24 30.37
CA VAL A 110 13.64 13.46 31.49
C VAL A 110 15.16 13.59 31.43
N THR A 111 15.82 13.93 32.50
CA THR A 111 17.26 14.21 32.54
C THR A 111 17.98 13.37 33.57
N VAL A 112 19.26 13.07 33.34
CA VAL A 112 20.21 12.56 34.29
C VAL A 112 21.25 13.65 34.56
N MET A 113 21.09 14.39 35.63
CA MET A 113 21.95 15.57 35.94
C MET A 113 23.43 15.22 36.04
N LYS A 114 23.78 14.05 36.57
CA LYS A 114 25.17 13.62 36.76
C LYS A 114 25.93 13.45 35.45
N THR A 115 25.26 13.01 34.38
CA THR A 115 25.87 12.78 33.09
C THR A 115 25.55 13.87 32.07
N GLY A 116 24.62 14.77 32.38
CA GLY A 116 24.08 15.75 31.45
C GLY A 116 23.19 15.14 30.34
N SER A 117 22.71 13.92 30.54
CA SER A 117 21.91 13.20 29.57
C SER A 117 20.44 13.65 29.59
N VAL A 118 19.78 13.61 28.43
CA VAL A 118 18.39 14.10 28.27
C VAL A 118 17.59 13.21 27.31
N LEU A 119 16.32 12.96 27.67
CA LEU A 119 15.30 12.37 26.80
C LEU A 119 14.21 13.40 26.51
N MET A 120 13.92 13.64 25.24
CA MET A 120 12.94 14.65 24.79
C MET A 120 12.09 14.14 23.60
N PRO A 121 10.78 14.49 23.53
CA PRO A 121 9.99 14.29 22.33
C PRO A 121 10.29 15.38 21.31
N LYS A 122 10.33 15.01 20.02
CA LYS A 122 10.46 15.92 18.88
C LYS A 122 9.52 15.49 17.75
N SER A 123 9.05 16.43 16.95
CA SER A 123 8.20 16.16 15.78
C SER A 123 8.95 16.41 14.47
N ALA A 124 8.43 15.84 13.40
CA ALA A 124 8.89 16.12 12.03
C ALA A 124 8.62 17.57 11.59
N GLU A 125 7.65 18.24 12.23
CA GLU A 125 7.28 19.60 11.94
C GLU A 125 8.21 20.57 12.68
N GLY A 126 9.22 21.09 11.99
CA GLY A 126 10.05 22.16 12.52
C GLY A 126 11.46 22.20 11.96
N SER A 127 11.90 23.38 11.56
CA SER A 127 13.25 23.70 11.04
C SER A 127 14.40 23.50 12.05
N THR A 128 14.16 22.86 13.19
CA THR A 128 15.11 22.75 14.32
C THR A 128 15.74 21.37 14.49
N LEU A 129 15.67 20.52 13.46
CA LEU A 129 16.27 19.18 13.52
C LEU A 129 17.77 19.17 13.14
N ASP A 130 18.27 20.27 12.59
CA ASP A 130 19.70 20.40 12.32
C ASP A 130 20.51 20.55 13.61
N GLY A 131 21.65 19.90 13.66
CA GLY A 131 22.57 20.00 14.79
C GLY A 131 22.39 18.96 15.90
N LEU A 132 21.50 17.98 15.73
CA LEU A 132 21.33 16.88 16.68
C LEU A 132 22.64 16.08 16.86
N ASN A 133 22.87 15.61 18.09
CA ASN A 133 23.97 14.72 18.45
C ASN A 133 23.39 13.45 19.11
N THR A 134 22.66 12.71 18.31
CA THR A 134 21.75 11.65 18.77
C THR A 134 22.51 10.43 19.29
N HIS A 135 22.20 10.02 20.54
CA HIS A 135 22.60 8.73 21.09
C HIS A 135 21.56 7.66 20.78
N ILE A 136 20.28 7.94 21.05
CA ILE A 136 19.17 7.11 20.61
C ILE A 136 18.08 7.95 19.95
N ALA A 137 17.58 7.48 18.83
CA ALA A 137 16.36 7.97 18.19
C ALA A 137 15.32 6.85 18.17
N VAL A 138 14.21 7.06 18.83
CA VAL A 138 13.02 6.21 18.70
C VAL A 138 12.07 6.87 17.72
N ILE A 139 11.87 6.26 16.54
CA ILE A 139 10.88 6.70 15.56
C ILE A 139 9.64 5.81 15.69
N ASP A 140 8.53 6.40 16.12
CA ASP A 140 7.25 5.69 16.26
C ASP A 140 6.39 5.92 15.02
N GLU A 141 5.70 4.85 14.60
CA GLU A 141 4.76 4.83 13.46
C GLU A 141 5.39 5.39 12.16
N LEU A 142 6.58 4.86 11.77
CA LEU A 142 7.29 5.31 10.57
C LEU A 142 6.41 5.25 9.31
N HIS A 143 5.43 4.32 9.22
CA HIS A 143 4.48 4.22 8.11
C HIS A 143 3.61 5.47 7.90
N ALA A 144 3.47 6.32 8.93
CA ALA A 144 2.66 7.53 8.85
C ALA A 144 3.44 8.76 8.35
N HIS A 145 4.78 8.67 8.24
CA HIS A 145 5.63 9.76 7.76
C HIS A 145 5.49 9.92 6.24
N LYS A 146 5.10 11.12 5.80
CA LYS A 146 4.86 11.44 4.38
C LYS A 146 6.14 11.69 3.59
N THR A 147 7.21 12.15 4.25
CA THR A 147 8.50 12.46 3.64
C THR A 147 9.61 11.73 4.36
N ARG A 148 10.75 11.60 3.70
CA ARG A 148 11.94 10.97 4.28
C ARG A 148 12.78 11.91 5.15
N GLU A 149 12.48 13.19 5.16
CA GLU A 149 13.31 14.25 5.77
C GLU A 149 13.67 13.95 7.22
N LEU A 150 12.69 13.61 8.07
CA LEU A 150 12.96 13.27 9.47
C LEU A 150 13.91 12.06 9.57
N TYR A 151 13.64 11.02 8.81
CA TYR A 151 14.45 9.80 8.83
C TYR A 151 15.90 10.10 8.45
N ASP A 152 16.12 10.84 7.36
CA ASP A 152 17.45 11.20 6.86
C ASP A 152 18.22 12.09 7.85
N VAL A 153 17.57 13.10 8.44
CA VAL A 153 18.19 13.93 9.46
C VAL A 153 18.59 13.12 10.70
N VAL A 154 17.73 12.21 11.14
CA VAL A 154 18.02 11.34 12.29
C VAL A 154 19.21 10.43 11.96
N VAL A 155 19.20 9.74 10.81
CA VAL A 155 20.27 8.83 10.40
C VAL A 155 21.62 9.57 10.34
N THR A 156 21.64 10.76 9.73
CA THR A 156 22.88 11.57 9.62
C THR A 156 23.35 12.10 10.99
N SER A 157 22.49 12.26 11.97
CA SER A 157 22.85 12.72 13.32
C SER A 157 23.58 11.67 14.17
N LEU A 158 23.45 10.39 13.81
CA LEU A 158 24.04 9.27 14.57
C LEU A 158 25.56 9.20 14.51
N GLY A 159 26.17 9.75 13.47
CA GLY A 159 27.60 9.61 13.19
C GLY A 159 28.56 10.22 14.24
N LYS A 160 28.04 10.93 15.24
CA LYS A 160 28.84 11.64 16.26
C LYS A 160 29.04 10.83 17.54
N ARG A 161 28.38 9.69 17.71
CA ARG A 161 28.40 8.91 18.94
C ARG A 161 29.12 7.58 18.75
N ARG A 162 29.65 7.03 19.84
CA ARG A 162 30.41 5.76 19.81
C ARG A 162 29.54 4.55 19.47
N GLN A 163 28.32 4.47 20.04
CA GLN A 163 27.38 3.39 19.82
C GLN A 163 25.93 3.91 19.73
N PRO A 164 25.62 4.72 18.71
CA PRO A 164 24.29 5.27 18.55
C PRO A 164 23.27 4.17 18.22
N LEU A 165 21.99 4.46 18.42
CA LEU A 165 20.92 3.52 18.10
C LEU A 165 19.75 4.26 17.41
N LEU A 166 19.42 3.82 16.20
CA LEU A 166 18.15 4.11 15.56
C LEU A 166 17.18 2.97 15.88
N TRP A 167 16.10 3.28 16.57
CA TRP A 167 15.05 2.35 16.96
C TRP A 167 13.75 2.72 16.26
N VAL A 168 13.40 2.00 15.20
CA VAL A 168 12.17 2.21 14.43
C VAL A 168 11.14 1.18 14.84
N ILE A 169 9.94 1.67 15.18
CA ILE A 169 8.77 0.83 15.46
C ILE A 169 7.61 1.27 14.59
N THR A 170 6.93 0.32 13.99
CA THR A 170 5.83 0.63 13.07
C THR A 170 4.83 -0.51 12.98
N THR A 171 3.69 -0.23 12.35
CA THR A 171 2.82 -1.23 11.72
C THR A 171 2.98 -1.11 10.21
N ALA A 172 2.41 -2.03 9.46
CA ALA A 172 2.19 -1.84 8.03
C ALA A 172 1.34 -0.60 7.75
N GLY A 173 1.44 -0.09 6.54
CA GLY A 173 0.78 1.11 6.06
C GLY A 173 0.09 0.90 4.72
N PHE A 174 -0.29 2.05 4.12
CA PHE A 174 -0.93 2.11 2.79
C PHE A 174 -0.04 2.79 1.75
N ASP A 175 1.19 3.15 2.11
CA ASP A 175 2.14 3.84 1.26
C ASP A 175 3.31 2.94 0.89
N ASN A 176 3.14 2.18 -0.19
CA ASN A 176 4.18 1.28 -0.70
C ASN A 176 5.32 2.01 -1.41
N THR A 177 5.29 3.35 -1.45
CA THR A 177 6.32 4.20 -2.06
C THR A 177 7.03 5.10 -1.04
N GLY A 178 6.53 5.12 0.20
CA GLY A 178 7.06 5.93 1.28
C GLY A 178 8.31 5.34 1.95
N ILE A 179 8.98 6.19 2.73
CA ILE A 179 10.24 5.84 3.43
C ILE A 179 10.12 4.57 4.28
N CYS A 180 8.98 4.31 4.92
CA CYS A 180 8.80 3.11 5.74
C CYS A 180 8.86 1.83 4.90
N TYR A 181 8.23 1.83 3.73
CA TYR A 181 8.27 0.67 2.83
C TYR A 181 9.65 0.46 2.21
N GLU A 182 10.38 1.55 1.91
CA GLU A 182 11.78 1.50 1.46
C GLU A 182 12.67 0.84 2.53
N VAL A 183 12.57 1.29 3.79
CA VAL A 183 13.32 0.71 4.92
C VAL A 183 12.93 -0.75 5.13
N ARG A 184 11.64 -1.08 5.08
CA ARG A 184 11.14 -2.46 5.16
C ARG A 184 11.75 -3.34 4.07
N THR A 185 11.79 -2.85 2.83
CA THR A 185 12.37 -3.57 1.69
C THR A 185 13.85 -3.87 1.92
N MET A 186 14.60 -2.89 2.42
CA MET A 186 16.01 -3.11 2.79
C MET A 186 16.16 -4.14 3.90
N VAL A 187 15.34 -4.06 4.94
CA VAL A 187 15.31 -5.03 6.05
C VAL A 187 14.98 -6.44 5.54
N THR A 188 13.98 -6.59 4.68
CA THR A 188 13.63 -7.88 4.08
C THR A 188 14.82 -8.47 3.31
N ARG A 189 15.49 -7.66 2.51
CA ARG A 189 16.71 -8.11 1.77
C ARG A 189 17.85 -8.55 2.70
N VAL A 190 17.99 -7.94 3.88
CA VAL A 190 18.94 -8.39 4.91
C VAL A 190 18.49 -9.72 5.53
N LEU A 191 17.19 -9.87 5.83
CA LEU A 191 16.63 -11.11 6.37
C LEU A 191 16.75 -12.27 5.37
N ASP A 192 16.57 -12.01 4.09
CA ASP A 192 16.71 -12.98 2.98
C ASP A 192 18.18 -13.20 2.58
N ARG A 193 19.12 -12.52 3.24
CA ARG A 193 20.58 -12.59 2.98
C ARG A 193 20.99 -12.17 1.55
N THR A 194 20.15 -11.41 0.85
CA THR A 194 20.49 -10.82 -0.45
C THR A 194 21.37 -9.56 -0.29
N VAL A 195 21.31 -8.94 0.90
CA VAL A 195 22.18 -7.85 1.34
C VAL A 195 22.79 -8.23 2.69
N ILE A 196 24.06 -7.94 2.87
CA ILE A 196 24.76 -8.14 4.14
C ILE A 196 24.92 -6.79 4.82
N ASP A 197 24.27 -6.62 5.97
CA ASP A 197 24.44 -5.47 6.85
C ASP A 197 24.41 -5.94 8.32
N ASP A 198 25.58 -6.06 8.91
CA ASP A 198 25.75 -6.51 10.29
C ASP A 198 25.27 -5.49 11.34
N ALA A 199 25.06 -4.24 10.95
CA ALA A 199 24.54 -3.20 11.85
C ALA A 199 22.99 -3.12 11.85
N GLN A 200 22.33 -3.81 10.90
CA GLN A 200 20.88 -3.82 10.77
C GLN A 200 20.26 -5.00 11.53
N PHE A 201 19.39 -4.72 12.49
CA PHE A 201 18.45 -5.69 13.07
C PHE A 201 17.06 -5.46 12.50
N GLY A 202 16.36 -6.52 12.11
CA GLY A 202 15.00 -6.46 11.63
C GLY A 202 14.14 -7.59 12.15
N ILE A 203 12.89 -7.29 12.50
CA ILE A 203 11.87 -8.29 12.78
C ILE A 203 10.51 -7.80 12.28
N ILE A 204 9.80 -8.66 11.57
CA ILE A 204 8.51 -8.38 10.95
C ILE A 204 7.54 -9.48 11.35
N TYR A 205 6.48 -9.12 12.07
CA TYR A 205 5.39 -10.02 12.45
C TYR A 205 4.21 -9.79 11.52
N THR A 206 4.03 -10.67 10.56
CA THR A 206 2.97 -10.61 9.55
C THR A 206 2.49 -12.02 9.21
N ILE A 207 1.63 -12.14 8.23
CA ILE A 207 1.24 -13.42 7.63
C ILE A 207 1.98 -13.62 6.31
N ASP A 208 2.15 -14.88 5.88
CA ASP A 208 2.69 -15.18 4.56
C ASP A 208 1.63 -15.01 3.46
N PRO A 209 2.04 -14.85 2.18
CA PRO A 209 1.10 -14.67 1.06
C PRO A 209 0.05 -15.77 0.94
N ASP A 210 0.42 -17.03 1.27
CA ASP A 210 -0.44 -18.21 1.18
C ASP A 210 -1.32 -18.44 2.42
N ASP A 211 -1.15 -17.64 3.47
CA ASP A 211 -1.97 -17.76 4.68
C ASP A 211 -3.38 -17.22 4.45
N ASP A 212 -4.40 -18.01 4.80
CA ASP A 212 -5.78 -17.51 4.83
C ASP A 212 -5.99 -16.56 6.00
N TRP A 213 -6.01 -15.27 5.70
CA TRP A 213 -6.18 -14.19 6.67
C TRP A 213 -7.47 -14.25 7.50
N ARG A 214 -8.44 -15.09 7.10
CA ARG A 214 -9.74 -15.30 7.77
C ARG A 214 -9.66 -16.27 8.92
N THR A 215 -8.53 -16.89 9.19
CA THR A 215 -8.33 -17.87 10.24
C THR A 215 -7.78 -17.26 11.52
N GLU A 216 -8.10 -17.87 12.66
CA GLU A 216 -7.48 -17.51 13.94
C GLU A 216 -5.96 -17.78 13.94
N ALA A 217 -5.51 -18.79 13.19
CA ALA A 217 -4.10 -19.13 13.06
C ALA A 217 -3.29 -17.96 12.46
N ALA A 218 -3.83 -17.31 11.43
CA ALA A 218 -3.23 -16.12 10.84
C ALA A 218 -3.13 -14.95 11.84
N LEU A 219 -4.19 -14.75 12.65
CA LEU A 219 -4.16 -13.73 13.71
C LEU A 219 -3.08 -14.02 14.76
N LYS A 220 -2.95 -15.25 15.21
CA LYS A 220 -1.91 -15.67 16.19
C LYS A 220 -0.51 -15.52 15.61
N LYS A 221 -0.31 -15.87 14.34
CA LYS A 221 0.99 -15.75 13.65
C LYS A 221 1.48 -14.31 13.59
N ALA A 222 0.60 -13.37 13.26
CA ALA A 222 0.94 -11.96 13.17
C ALA A 222 1.07 -11.25 14.53
N ASN A 223 0.43 -11.77 15.59
CA ASN A 223 0.31 -11.08 16.87
C ASN A 223 1.03 -11.80 18.02
N PRO A 224 2.31 -11.51 18.28
CA PRO A 224 3.08 -12.20 19.31
C PRO A 224 2.55 -11.96 20.74
N ASN A 225 1.72 -10.95 20.97
CA ASN A 225 1.02 -10.70 22.26
C ASN A 225 -0.43 -11.19 22.26
N TRP A 226 -0.76 -12.19 21.44
CA TRP A 226 -2.11 -12.77 21.39
C TRP A 226 -2.55 -13.32 22.74
N GLY A 227 -3.67 -12.82 23.25
CA GLY A 227 -4.19 -13.20 24.58
C GLY A 227 -3.55 -12.47 25.77
N VAL A 228 -2.51 -11.65 25.55
CA VAL A 228 -1.84 -10.85 26.59
C VAL A 228 -2.32 -9.39 26.52
N SER A 229 -1.94 -8.67 25.47
CA SER A 229 -2.38 -7.29 25.21
C SER A 229 -3.24 -7.17 23.95
N VAL A 230 -3.21 -8.17 23.08
CA VAL A 230 -4.12 -8.32 21.94
C VAL A 230 -5.28 -9.21 22.36
N MET A 231 -6.48 -8.64 22.51
CA MET A 231 -7.67 -9.34 22.99
C MET A 231 -8.32 -10.16 21.88
N PRO A 232 -8.28 -11.52 21.93
CA PRO A 232 -8.77 -12.40 20.86
C PRO A 232 -10.20 -12.11 20.42
N ALA A 233 -11.12 -12.01 21.40
CA ALA A 233 -12.55 -11.83 21.11
C ALA A 233 -12.83 -10.58 20.27
N GLU A 234 -12.15 -9.47 20.57
CA GLU A 234 -12.35 -8.21 19.84
C GLU A 234 -11.73 -8.25 18.44
N VAL A 235 -10.49 -8.76 18.31
CA VAL A 235 -9.84 -8.86 17.01
C VAL A 235 -10.58 -9.83 16.08
N MET A 236 -11.08 -10.96 16.59
CA MET A 236 -11.91 -11.89 15.83
C MET A 236 -13.27 -11.28 15.44
N ARG A 237 -13.84 -10.41 16.27
CA ARG A 237 -15.04 -9.64 15.90
C ARG A 237 -14.76 -8.68 14.74
N LEU A 238 -13.65 -7.95 14.79
CA LEU A 238 -13.22 -7.06 13.70
C LEU A 238 -12.90 -7.85 12.42
N GLN A 239 -12.30 -9.04 12.54
CA GLN A 239 -12.04 -9.95 11.41
C GLN A 239 -13.35 -10.33 10.71
N ARG A 240 -14.37 -10.77 11.47
CA ARG A 240 -15.71 -11.09 10.89
C ARG A 240 -16.30 -9.88 10.16
N THR A 241 -16.24 -8.69 10.77
CA THR A 241 -16.69 -7.46 10.11
C THR A 241 -15.95 -7.21 8.79
N ALA A 242 -14.64 -7.44 8.76
CA ALA A 242 -13.84 -7.27 7.53
C ALA A 242 -14.14 -8.35 6.48
N MET A 243 -14.57 -9.55 6.89
CA MET A 243 -15.04 -10.59 5.96
C MET A 243 -16.35 -10.21 5.28
N GLU A 244 -17.26 -9.56 6.00
CA GLU A 244 -18.57 -9.12 5.52
C GLU A 244 -18.50 -7.82 4.70
N LEU A 245 -17.53 -6.92 5.00
CA LEU A 245 -17.42 -5.58 4.41
C LEU A 245 -16.07 -5.42 3.68
N PRO A 246 -16.02 -5.56 2.33
CA PRO A 246 -14.81 -5.39 1.54
C PRO A 246 -14.05 -4.09 1.82
N SER A 247 -14.76 -2.99 2.01
CA SER A 247 -14.16 -1.68 2.35
C SER A 247 -13.40 -1.65 3.68
N SER A 248 -13.64 -2.61 4.57
CA SER A 248 -12.95 -2.73 5.87
C SER A 248 -11.74 -3.66 5.83
N GLN A 249 -11.60 -4.49 4.78
CA GLN A 249 -10.58 -5.56 4.71
C GLN A 249 -9.16 -5.00 4.78
N ASN A 250 -8.83 -4.03 3.95
CA ASN A 250 -7.47 -3.50 3.88
C ASN A 250 -7.07 -2.86 5.21
N ASN A 251 -7.97 -2.11 5.84
CA ASN A 251 -7.69 -1.53 7.15
C ASN A 251 -7.47 -2.61 8.21
N PHE A 252 -8.28 -3.69 8.20
CA PHE A 252 -8.10 -4.81 9.10
C PHE A 252 -6.77 -5.53 8.86
N LYS A 253 -6.48 -5.90 7.61
CA LYS A 253 -5.24 -6.57 7.21
C LYS A 253 -4.01 -5.76 7.62
N THR A 254 -4.02 -4.45 7.38
CA THR A 254 -2.91 -3.56 7.72
C THR A 254 -2.73 -3.42 9.22
N LYS A 255 -3.80 -3.27 10.00
CA LYS A 255 -3.68 -2.95 11.45
C LYS A 255 -3.57 -4.16 12.35
N HIS A 256 -4.08 -5.34 11.94
CA HIS A 256 -4.15 -6.54 12.77
C HIS A 256 -3.37 -7.75 12.22
N LEU A 257 -2.96 -7.71 10.95
CA LEU A 257 -2.15 -8.74 10.31
C LEU A 257 -0.82 -8.21 9.75
N ASP A 258 -0.62 -6.88 9.83
CA ASP A 258 0.59 -6.20 9.38
C ASP A 258 0.89 -6.41 7.89
N VAL A 259 -0.17 -6.48 7.09
CA VAL A 259 -0.10 -6.63 5.64
C VAL A 259 -0.15 -5.25 4.99
N TRP A 260 0.82 -4.94 4.15
CA TRP A 260 0.84 -3.71 3.38
C TRP A 260 -0.22 -3.76 2.29
N CYS A 261 -1.08 -2.74 2.26
CA CYS A 261 -2.16 -2.58 1.29
C CYS A 261 -2.01 -1.24 0.57
N SER A 262 -2.46 -1.18 -0.69
CA SER A 262 -2.30 0.05 -1.50
C SER A 262 -3.37 1.12 -1.23
N ALA A 263 -4.52 0.74 -0.69
CA ALA A 263 -5.62 1.65 -0.32
C ALA A 263 -6.27 1.25 0.99
N SER A 264 -6.79 2.22 1.73
CA SER A 264 -7.44 1.98 3.03
C SER A 264 -8.81 1.31 2.89
N ALA A 265 -9.55 1.63 1.82
CA ALA A 265 -10.87 1.10 1.50
C ALA A 265 -10.90 0.60 0.05
N ALA A 266 -10.55 -0.67 -0.17
CA ALA A 266 -10.60 -1.27 -1.50
C ALA A 266 -12.03 -1.37 -2.01
N TRP A 267 -12.22 -1.09 -3.30
CA TRP A 267 -13.48 -1.36 -4.00
C TRP A 267 -13.72 -2.86 -4.15
N MET A 268 -12.70 -3.61 -4.61
CA MET A 268 -12.79 -5.01 -4.94
C MET A 268 -12.30 -5.91 -3.80
N ASP A 269 -13.02 -6.99 -3.53
CA ASP A 269 -12.54 -8.06 -2.67
C ASP A 269 -11.34 -8.76 -3.34
N SER A 270 -10.18 -8.71 -2.69
CA SER A 270 -8.94 -9.29 -3.21
C SER A 270 -8.99 -10.80 -3.38
N ASN A 271 -9.78 -11.51 -2.54
CA ASN A 271 -9.93 -12.96 -2.66
C ASN A 271 -10.89 -13.33 -3.80
N ALA A 272 -11.96 -12.55 -3.99
CA ALA A 272 -12.87 -12.74 -5.11
C ALA A 272 -12.15 -12.49 -6.44
N TRP A 273 -11.29 -11.44 -6.51
CA TRP A 273 -10.45 -11.19 -7.67
C TRP A 273 -9.48 -12.36 -7.92
N ALA A 274 -8.74 -12.81 -6.91
CA ALA A 274 -7.82 -13.94 -7.04
C ALA A 274 -8.52 -15.25 -7.44
N ALA A 275 -9.74 -15.50 -6.98
CA ALA A 275 -10.54 -16.66 -7.38
C ALA A 275 -10.97 -16.63 -8.86
N CYS A 276 -10.84 -15.48 -9.54
CA CYS A 276 -11.08 -15.33 -10.97
C CYS A 276 -9.86 -15.67 -11.84
N GLU A 277 -8.72 -15.99 -11.23
CA GLU A 277 -7.50 -16.36 -11.94
C GLU A 277 -7.68 -17.70 -12.68
N ASP A 278 -7.28 -17.70 -13.95
CA ASP A 278 -7.24 -18.88 -14.83
C ASP A 278 -5.89 -18.84 -15.58
N THR A 279 -4.92 -19.57 -15.05
CA THR A 279 -3.55 -19.64 -15.61
C THR A 279 -3.48 -20.35 -16.95
N GLY A 280 -4.56 -21.02 -17.37
CA GLY A 280 -4.68 -21.66 -18.68
C GLY A 280 -5.14 -20.72 -19.81
N LEU A 281 -5.43 -19.44 -19.52
CA LEU A 281 -5.82 -18.48 -20.54
C LEU A 281 -4.63 -18.10 -21.41
N ASP A 282 -4.76 -18.33 -22.73
CA ASP A 282 -3.84 -17.86 -23.75
C ASP A 282 -4.57 -16.91 -24.71
N LEU A 283 -4.00 -15.73 -24.97
CA LEU A 283 -4.56 -14.75 -25.89
C LEU A 283 -4.71 -15.30 -27.32
N ALA A 284 -3.88 -16.26 -27.72
CA ALA A 284 -3.93 -16.90 -29.02
C ALA A 284 -5.23 -17.70 -29.23
N ASP A 285 -5.86 -18.21 -28.18
CA ASP A 285 -7.11 -18.95 -28.26
C ASP A 285 -8.32 -18.08 -28.65
N PHE A 286 -8.15 -16.75 -28.63
CA PHE A 286 -9.21 -15.79 -28.93
C PHE A 286 -9.09 -15.17 -30.34
N GLU A 287 -8.23 -15.71 -31.22
CA GLU A 287 -8.10 -15.21 -32.60
C GLU A 287 -9.44 -15.30 -33.33
N GLY A 288 -9.82 -14.17 -34.00
CA GLY A 288 -11.10 -14.02 -34.67
C GLY A 288 -12.33 -13.91 -33.75
N CYS A 289 -12.17 -13.94 -32.42
CA CYS A 289 -13.27 -13.76 -31.48
C CYS A 289 -13.70 -12.30 -31.35
N PRO A 290 -14.99 -12.04 -31.05
CA PRO A 290 -15.45 -10.69 -30.70
C PRO A 290 -14.67 -10.11 -29.53
N CYS A 291 -14.22 -8.85 -29.66
CA CYS A 291 -13.39 -8.18 -28.69
C CYS A 291 -13.86 -6.74 -28.44
N TRP A 292 -13.93 -6.32 -27.19
CA TRP A 292 -14.08 -4.92 -26.79
C TRP A 292 -12.80 -4.44 -26.14
N ILE A 293 -12.31 -3.28 -26.56
CA ILE A 293 -11.06 -2.73 -26.05
C ILE A 293 -11.35 -1.45 -25.29
N GLY A 294 -10.82 -1.32 -24.07
CA GLY A 294 -10.78 -0.09 -23.30
C GLY A 294 -9.37 0.49 -23.29
N LEU A 295 -9.26 1.80 -23.49
CA LEU A 295 -8.00 2.54 -23.46
C LEU A 295 -8.04 3.65 -22.42
N ASP A 296 -7.14 3.61 -21.48
CA ASP A 296 -6.84 4.75 -20.59
C ASP A 296 -5.45 5.28 -20.94
N LEU A 297 -5.43 6.46 -21.57
CA LEU A 297 -4.23 7.03 -22.20
C LEU A 297 -3.61 8.11 -21.30
N ALA A 298 -2.34 7.96 -20.98
CA ALA A 298 -1.56 8.92 -20.21
C ALA A 298 -0.31 9.38 -20.95
N ALA A 299 0.02 10.68 -20.83
CA ALA A 299 1.13 11.24 -21.59
C ALA A 299 2.50 11.13 -20.88
N LYS A 300 2.57 11.19 -19.53
CA LYS A 300 3.88 11.33 -18.83
C LYS A 300 4.09 10.42 -17.63
N ASN A 301 3.24 10.50 -16.63
CA ASN A 301 3.50 9.92 -15.31
C ASN A 301 2.49 8.85 -14.89
N ASP A 302 1.36 8.75 -15.55
CA ASP A 302 0.40 7.68 -15.37
C ASP A 302 0.64 6.58 -16.40
N ILE A 303 0.25 5.37 -16.09
CA ILE A 303 0.40 4.21 -16.98
C ILE A 303 -0.65 4.31 -18.07
N THR A 304 -0.25 4.19 -19.34
CA THR A 304 -1.21 3.93 -20.41
C THR A 304 -1.61 2.47 -20.36
N ALA A 305 -2.90 2.20 -20.32
CA ALA A 305 -3.44 0.85 -20.25
C ALA A 305 -4.37 0.53 -21.42
N LYS A 306 -4.17 -0.64 -22.03
CA LYS A 306 -5.01 -1.25 -23.04
C LYS A 306 -5.58 -2.55 -22.51
N VAL A 307 -6.90 -2.69 -22.40
CA VAL A 307 -7.58 -3.88 -21.89
C VAL A 307 -8.51 -4.43 -22.92
N ARG A 308 -8.31 -5.71 -23.26
CA ARG A 308 -9.15 -6.51 -24.14
C ARG A 308 -10.11 -7.35 -23.34
N LEU A 309 -11.37 -7.38 -23.73
CA LEU A 309 -12.45 -8.13 -23.15
C LEU A 309 -13.06 -9.06 -24.19
N PHE A 310 -13.03 -10.37 -23.93
CA PHE A 310 -13.57 -11.40 -24.83
C PHE A 310 -14.68 -12.18 -24.15
N PRO A 311 -15.76 -12.59 -24.86
CA PRO A 311 -16.70 -13.58 -24.33
C PRO A 311 -15.96 -14.89 -24.02
N TYR A 312 -16.17 -15.43 -22.84
CA TYR A 312 -15.54 -16.67 -22.42
C TYR A 312 -16.45 -17.43 -21.44
N LYS A 313 -16.78 -18.66 -21.80
CA LYS A 313 -17.75 -19.49 -21.04
C LYS A 313 -19.07 -18.73 -20.85
N ASP A 314 -19.52 -18.57 -19.59
CA ASP A 314 -20.73 -17.83 -19.22
C ASP A 314 -20.43 -16.37 -18.77
N GLY A 315 -19.26 -15.86 -19.13
CA GLY A 315 -18.78 -14.55 -18.77
C GLY A 315 -17.76 -13.98 -19.75
N PHE A 316 -16.64 -13.43 -19.22
CA PHE A 316 -15.61 -12.78 -20.01
C PHE A 316 -14.19 -13.18 -19.57
N ALA A 317 -13.26 -13.20 -20.54
CA ALA A 317 -11.82 -13.22 -20.32
C ALA A 317 -11.22 -11.84 -20.55
N VAL A 318 -10.21 -11.49 -19.72
CA VAL A 318 -9.55 -10.18 -19.72
C VAL A 318 -8.05 -10.35 -19.97
N PHE A 319 -7.52 -9.55 -20.89
CA PHE A 319 -6.09 -9.43 -21.16
C PHE A 319 -5.70 -7.94 -21.18
N ALA A 320 -4.66 -7.58 -20.47
CA ALA A 320 -4.21 -6.21 -20.36
C ALA A 320 -2.77 -6.03 -20.87
N GLU A 321 -2.49 -4.84 -21.38
CA GLU A 321 -1.15 -4.35 -21.70
C GLU A 321 -0.95 -2.96 -21.14
N TYR A 322 0.27 -2.68 -20.70
CA TYR A 322 0.62 -1.45 -20.02
C TYR A 322 1.87 -0.84 -20.65
N TYR A 323 1.88 0.49 -20.75
CA TYR A 323 2.96 1.26 -21.35
C TYR A 323 3.34 2.43 -20.44
N LEU A 324 4.65 2.66 -20.26
CA LEU A 324 5.16 3.77 -19.47
C LEU A 324 6.50 4.26 -20.08
N PRO A 325 6.79 5.57 -20.07
CA PRO A 325 8.10 6.06 -20.48
C PRO A 325 9.22 5.46 -19.65
N LYS A 326 10.32 5.02 -20.27
CA LYS A 326 11.48 4.44 -19.59
C LYS A 326 12.03 5.36 -18.50
N ILE A 327 12.12 6.65 -18.78
CA ILE A 327 12.53 7.66 -17.79
C ILE A 327 11.61 7.69 -16.57
N SER A 328 10.31 7.44 -16.77
CA SER A 328 9.35 7.39 -15.66
C SER A 328 9.50 6.12 -14.82
N ILE A 329 9.87 4.99 -15.43
CA ILE A 329 10.21 3.75 -14.72
C ILE A 329 11.46 3.95 -13.87
N GLU A 330 12.52 4.51 -14.45
CA GLU A 330 13.81 4.76 -13.76
C GLU A 330 13.70 5.74 -12.58
N LYS A 331 12.80 6.72 -12.67
CA LYS A 331 12.57 7.74 -11.64
C LYS A 331 11.46 7.37 -10.65
N ALA A 332 10.76 6.27 -10.89
CA ALA A 332 9.64 5.88 -10.04
C ALA A 332 10.12 5.50 -8.64
N THR A 333 9.40 5.97 -7.63
CA THR A 333 9.57 5.51 -6.24
C THR A 333 9.02 4.10 -6.04
N ASN A 334 8.15 3.64 -6.94
CA ASN A 334 7.63 2.28 -6.93
C ASN A 334 8.63 1.33 -7.60
N SER A 335 9.35 0.56 -6.81
CA SER A 335 10.34 -0.42 -7.27
C SER A 335 9.77 -1.59 -8.08
N GLN A 336 8.46 -1.80 -8.06
CA GLN A 336 7.79 -2.86 -8.81
C GLN A 336 7.82 -2.60 -10.33
N TYR A 337 7.87 -1.34 -10.77
CA TYR A 337 7.84 -1.00 -12.20
C TYR A 337 9.02 -1.61 -12.96
N SER A 338 10.22 -1.54 -12.41
CA SER A 338 11.41 -2.16 -13.02
C SER A 338 11.30 -3.69 -13.04
N GLY A 339 10.70 -4.30 -12.02
CA GLY A 339 10.42 -5.74 -12.00
C GLY A 339 9.46 -6.14 -13.12
N TRP A 340 8.35 -5.42 -13.26
CA TRP A 340 7.35 -5.68 -14.30
C TRP A 340 7.88 -5.43 -15.71
N GLU A 341 8.79 -4.45 -15.90
CA GLU A 341 9.49 -4.25 -17.18
C GLU A 341 10.34 -5.48 -17.53
N ILE A 342 11.15 -5.98 -16.58
CA ILE A 342 12.01 -7.15 -16.78
C ILE A 342 11.19 -8.41 -17.05
N GLU A 343 10.04 -8.57 -16.41
CA GLU A 343 9.11 -9.69 -16.61
C GLU A 343 8.26 -9.55 -17.90
N GLY A 344 8.39 -8.46 -18.63
CA GLY A 344 7.59 -8.19 -19.83
C GLY A 344 6.11 -7.88 -19.54
N ARG A 345 5.78 -7.52 -18.30
CA ARG A 345 4.42 -7.14 -17.88
C ARG A 345 4.12 -5.65 -18.05
N LEU A 346 5.15 -4.83 -18.21
CA LEU A 346 5.07 -3.39 -18.46
C LEU A 346 6.02 -3.04 -19.62
N THR A 347 5.48 -2.46 -20.68
CA THR A 347 6.27 -2.05 -21.85
C THR A 347 6.86 -0.67 -21.62
N ALA A 348 8.20 -0.59 -21.56
CA ALA A 348 8.92 0.66 -21.53
C ALA A 348 8.91 1.31 -22.93
N THR A 349 8.48 2.56 -23.03
CA THR A 349 8.57 3.34 -24.27
C THR A 349 9.72 4.35 -24.22
N ASP A 350 10.34 4.64 -25.36
CA ASP A 350 11.44 5.58 -25.43
C ASP A 350 10.99 7.04 -25.18
N GLY A 351 11.88 7.83 -24.57
CA GLY A 351 11.64 9.25 -24.34
C GLY A 351 11.04 9.58 -22.97
N ALA A 352 10.56 10.83 -22.83
CA ALA A 352 9.98 11.38 -21.60
C ALA A 352 8.45 11.34 -21.56
N MET A 353 7.83 10.85 -22.63
CA MET A 353 6.39 10.68 -22.79
C MET A 353 6.13 9.29 -23.36
N THR A 354 4.95 8.73 -23.07
CA THR A 354 4.53 7.47 -23.68
C THR A 354 4.50 7.62 -25.21
N ASP A 355 5.22 6.75 -25.90
CA ASP A 355 5.20 6.73 -27.37
C ASP A 355 3.87 6.14 -27.87
N MET A 356 2.98 7.03 -28.31
CA MET A 356 1.65 6.64 -28.79
C MET A 356 1.70 5.80 -30.07
N LYS A 357 2.84 5.78 -30.81
CA LYS A 357 2.99 4.90 -31.97
C LYS A 357 3.06 3.44 -31.57
N VAL A 358 3.76 3.14 -30.46
CA VAL A 358 3.82 1.76 -29.93
C VAL A 358 2.44 1.29 -29.51
N VAL A 359 1.64 2.16 -28.88
CA VAL A 359 0.24 1.86 -28.55
C VAL A 359 -0.60 1.65 -29.80
N GLU A 360 -0.43 2.51 -30.80
CA GLU A 360 -1.13 2.41 -32.10
C GLU A 360 -0.79 1.11 -32.85
N GLU A 361 0.49 0.72 -32.88
CA GLU A 361 0.94 -0.54 -33.48
C GLU A 361 0.28 -1.74 -32.79
N GLY A 362 0.25 -1.75 -31.46
CA GLY A 362 -0.44 -2.80 -30.71
C GLY A 362 -1.95 -2.85 -30.94
N LEU A 363 -2.62 -1.71 -31.20
CA LEU A 363 -4.03 -1.68 -31.58
C LEU A 363 -4.26 -2.17 -33.01
N ARG A 364 -3.37 -1.86 -33.95
CA ARG A 364 -3.42 -2.38 -35.32
C ARG A 364 -3.22 -3.88 -35.37
N GLU A 365 -2.35 -4.42 -34.52
CA GLU A 365 -2.21 -5.86 -34.35
C GLU A 365 -3.52 -6.48 -33.84
N ASP A 366 -4.14 -5.90 -32.81
CA ASP A 366 -5.42 -6.38 -32.27
C ASP A 366 -6.53 -6.36 -33.32
N LEU A 367 -6.63 -5.29 -34.15
CA LEU A 367 -7.59 -5.18 -35.25
C LEU A 367 -7.36 -6.24 -36.34
N SER A 368 -6.13 -6.71 -36.50
CA SER A 368 -5.82 -7.76 -37.50
C SER A 368 -6.09 -9.18 -36.96
N ARG A 369 -6.03 -9.38 -35.65
CA ARG A 369 -6.17 -10.70 -35.01
C ARG A 369 -7.57 -11.00 -34.49
N PHE A 370 -8.30 -9.98 -34.04
CA PHE A 370 -9.57 -10.15 -33.35
C PHE A 370 -10.71 -9.45 -34.11
N ASP A 371 -11.93 -9.89 -33.88
CA ASP A 371 -13.15 -9.22 -34.36
C ASP A 371 -13.49 -8.07 -33.38
N VAL A 372 -12.76 -6.94 -33.53
CA VAL A 372 -12.88 -5.80 -32.63
C VAL A 372 -14.18 -5.06 -32.86
N GLN A 373 -15.12 -5.15 -31.90
CA GLN A 373 -16.44 -4.55 -31.93
C GLN A 373 -16.44 -3.05 -31.61
N ALA A 374 -15.62 -2.65 -30.62
CA ALA A 374 -15.46 -1.25 -30.24
C ALA A 374 -14.15 -1.01 -29.47
N ILE A 375 -13.57 0.18 -29.63
CA ILE A 375 -12.41 0.67 -28.90
C ILE A 375 -12.82 1.93 -28.16
N GLY A 376 -13.02 1.82 -26.84
CA GLY A 376 -13.38 2.94 -25.96
C GLY A 376 -12.17 3.73 -25.50
N PHE A 377 -12.24 5.05 -25.58
CA PHE A 377 -11.18 5.93 -25.13
C PHE A 377 -11.73 7.24 -24.54
N ASP A 378 -11.01 7.84 -23.59
CA ASP A 378 -11.31 9.21 -23.16
C ASP A 378 -10.74 10.19 -24.17
N PRO A 379 -11.53 11.17 -24.69
CA PRO A 379 -11.04 12.14 -25.68
C PRO A 379 -9.84 12.99 -25.21
N TRP A 380 -9.66 13.10 -23.91
CA TRP A 380 -8.53 13.81 -23.32
C TRP A 380 -7.23 13.05 -23.59
N ASN A 381 -6.30 13.60 -24.36
CA ASN A 381 -5.03 13.01 -24.82
C ASN A 381 -5.11 11.98 -25.97
N ALA A 382 -6.26 11.67 -26.52
CA ALA A 382 -6.41 10.60 -27.52
C ALA A 382 -6.60 11.11 -28.97
N LEU A 383 -6.69 12.43 -29.21
CA LEU A 383 -7.15 12.99 -30.48
C LEU A 383 -6.34 12.53 -31.72
N SER A 384 -5.02 12.48 -31.62
CA SER A 384 -4.17 12.06 -32.75
C SER A 384 -4.31 10.57 -33.03
N LEU A 385 -4.23 9.74 -31.99
CA LEU A 385 -4.34 8.29 -32.10
C LEU A 385 -5.74 7.86 -32.62
N SER A 386 -6.79 8.41 -31.99
CA SER A 386 -8.17 8.07 -32.35
C SER A 386 -8.52 8.50 -33.78
N THR A 387 -8.03 9.68 -34.25
CA THR A 387 -8.25 10.15 -35.60
C THR A 387 -7.51 9.28 -36.64
N SER A 388 -6.27 8.87 -36.36
CA SER A 388 -5.50 7.97 -37.21
C SER A 388 -6.22 6.64 -37.40
N LEU A 389 -6.59 5.98 -36.31
CA LEU A 389 -7.26 4.68 -36.34
C LEU A 389 -8.68 4.75 -36.92
N ALA A 390 -9.44 5.79 -36.62
CA ALA A 390 -10.78 5.98 -37.20
C ALA A 390 -10.75 6.19 -38.72
N ASN A 391 -9.76 6.92 -39.26
CA ASN A 391 -9.57 7.10 -40.68
C ASN A 391 -9.28 5.78 -41.41
N ASP A 392 -8.68 4.82 -40.70
CA ASP A 392 -8.42 3.48 -41.22
C ASP A 392 -9.57 2.49 -40.94
N GLY A 393 -10.71 2.99 -40.48
CA GLY A 393 -11.93 2.21 -40.29
C GLY A 393 -12.04 1.48 -38.92
N ALA A 394 -11.16 1.76 -37.95
CA ALA A 394 -11.27 1.18 -36.61
C ALA A 394 -12.53 1.67 -35.86
N PRO A 395 -13.25 0.81 -35.14
CA PRO A 395 -14.48 1.15 -34.42
C PRO A 395 -14.21 1.97 -33.15
N MET A 396 -13.73 3.21 -33.29
CA MET A 396 -13.36 4.10 -32.21
C MET A 396 -14.60 4.72 -31.55
N VAL A 397 -14.72 4.66 -30.21
CA VAL A 397 -15.88 5.16 -29.46
C VAL A 397 -15.39 6.07 -28.32
N GLU A 398 -15.86 7.32 -28.31
CA GLU A 398 -15.60 8.24 -27.19
C GLU A 398 -16.30 7.73 -25.92
N TYR A 399 -15.49 7.42 -24.92
CA TYR A 399 -15.96 6.95 -23.62
C TYR A 399 -15.43 7.87 -22.50
N ARG A 400 -16.17 8.96 -22.23
CA ARG A 400 -15.75 9.97 -21.25
C ARG A 400 -15.78 9.43 -19.83
N ASN A 401 -14.78 9.77 -19.02
CA ASN A 401 -14.63 9.39 -17.64
C ASN A 401 -15.60 10.18 -16.72
N THR A 402 -16.91 9.88 -16.80
CA THR A 402 -17.95 10.49 -15.99
C THR A 402 -18.63 9.48 -15.08
N VAL A 403 -19.17 9.95 -13.94
CA VAL A 403 -19.90 9.09 -12.98
C VAL A 403 -21.04 8.33 -13.66
N GLU A 404 -21.78 8.99 -14.54
CA GLU A 404 -22.92 8.42 -15.27
C GLU A 404 -22.49 7.23 -16.15
N LYS A 405 -21.40 7.36 -16.91
CA LYS A 405 -20.92 6.30 -17.80
C LYS A 405 -20.20 5.18 -17.07
N PHE A 406 -19.58 5.46 -15.91
CA PHE A 406 -18.75 4.50 -15.18
C PHE A 406 -19.50 3.70 -14.12
N SER A 407 -20.58 4.24 -13.55
CA SER A 407 -21.24 3.63 -12.40
C SER A 407 -21.77 2.23 -12.69
N ASP A 408 -22.54 2.06 -13.78
CA ASP A 408 -23.11 0.77 -14.13
C ASP A 408 -22.05 -0.27 -14.56
N PRO A 409 -21.10 0.04 -15.46
CA PRO A 409 -20.02 -0.88 -15.79
C PRO A 409 -19.18 -1.28 -14.57
N MET A 410 -18.90 -0.36 -13.66
CA MET A 410 -18.17 -0.64 -12.43
C MET A 410 -18.89 -1.65 -11.53
N LYS A 411 -20.21 -1.48 -11.34
CA LYS A 411 -21.07 -2.43 -10.63
C LYS A 411 -21.12 -3.79 -11.33
N ARG A 412 -21.12 -3.80 -12.67
CA ARG A 412 -21.07 -5.05 -13.46
C ARG A 412 -19.75 -5.80 -13.29
N VAL A 413 -18.60 -5.11 -13.32
CA VAL A 413 -17.30 -5.73 -13.02
C VAL A 413 -17.32 -6.38 -11.64
N GLU A 414 -17.81 -5.67 -10.62
CA GLU A 414 -17.92 -6.19 -9.25
C GLU A 414 -18.79 -7.47 -9.20
N ALA A 415 -19.97 -7.42 -9.82
CA ALA A 415 -20.89 -8.56 -9.87
C ALA A 415 -20.28 -9.76 -10.64
N MET A 416 -19.58 -9.52 -11.75
CA MET A 416 -18.91 -10.58 -12.52
C MET A 416 -17.78 -11.23 -11.73
N VAL A 417 -16.99 -10.46 -10.99
CA VAL A 417 -15.93 -10.99 -10.13
C VAL A 417 -16.51 -11.82 -8.99
N GLN A 418 -17.54 -11.30 -8.30
CA GLN A 418 -18.21 -12.03 -7.22
C GLN A 418 -18.89 -13.30 -7.71
N GLY A 419 -19.44 -13.30 -8.92
CA GLY A 419 -20.08 -14.45 -9.56
C GLY A 419 -19.13 -15.41 -10.27
N GLY A 420 -17.80 -15.15 -10.26
CA GLY A 420 -16.81 -15.96 -10.99
C GLY A 420 -16.98 -15.95 -12.50
N LYS A 421 -17.62 -14.90 -13.04
CA LYS A 421 -17.90 -14.74 -14.48
C LYS A 421 -16.90 -13.88 -15.24
N LEU A 422 -15.88 -13.39 -14.55
CA LEU A 422 -14.73 -12.73 -15.15
C LEU A 422 -13.51 -13.62 -14.94
N ARG A 423 -12.70 -13.83 -15.97
CA ARG A 423 -11.47 -14.62 -15.89
C ARG A 423 -10.29 -13.78 -16.35
N HIS A 424 -9.16 -13.91 -15.68
CA HIS A 424 -7.90 -13.26 -16.03
C HIS A 424 -6.73 -14.21 -15.78
N GLY A 425 -5.63 -14.03 -16.49
CA GLY A 425 -4.37 -14.67 -16.18
C GLY A 425 -3.72 -14.09 -14.92
N ASP A 426 -2.56 -14.61 -14.53
CA ASP A 426 -1.75 -14.00 -13.47
C ASP A 426 -1.15 -12.67 -13.95
N ASP A 427 -1.88 -11.58 -13.71
CA ASP A 427 -1.46 -10.22 -14.03
C ASP A 427 -1.20 -9.43 -12.72
N PRO A 428 0.07 -9.31 -12.30
CA PRO A 428 0.43 -8.61 -11.07
C PRO A 428 0.17 -7.10 -11.16
N VAL A 429 0.21 -6.50 -12.37
CA VAL A 429 -0.05 -5.07 -12.57
C VAL A 429 -1.53 -4.78 -12.37
N MET A 430 -2.42 -5.57 -13.00
CA MET A 430 -3.88 -5.43 -12.80
C MET A 430 -4.28 -5.70 -11.35
N ARG A 431 -3.70 -6.74 -10.72
CA ARG A 431 -3.95 -7.06 -9.31
C ARG A 431 -3.59 -5.89 -8.41
N TRP A 432 -2.43 -5.26 -8.63
CA TRP A 432 -2.01 -4.07 -7.89
C TRP A 432 -2.93 -2.89 -8.14
N MET A 433 -3.29 -2.60 -9.39
CA MET A 433 -4.20 -1.50 -9.74
C MET A 433 -5.60 -1.71 -9.16
N MET A 434 -6.10 -2.95 -9.15
CA MET A 434 -7.40 -3.30 -8.56
C MET A 434 -7.42 -2.98 -7.05
N GLY A 435 -6.33 -3.26 -6.34
CA GLY A 435 -6.16 -2.91 -4.93
C GLY A 435 -6.06 -1.40 -4.65
N ASN A 436 -5.77 -0.59 -5.67
CA ASN A 436 -5.66 0.87 -5.56
C ASN A 436 -7.01 1.60 -5.71
N VAL A 437 -8.01 0.93 -6.30
CA VAL A 437 -9.30 1.57 -6.58
C VAL A 437 -10.14 1.71 -5.32
N VAL A 438 -10.64 2.91 -5.10
CA VAL A 438 -11.67 3.24 -4.10
C VAL A 438 -12.94 3.64 -4.83
N ALA A 439 -14.06 3.03 -4.47
CA ALA A 439 -15.36 3.38 -5.01
C ALA A 439 -15.90 4.65 -4.32
N LYS A 440 -15.86 5.79 -4.99
CA LYS A 440 -16.50 7.00 -4.51
C LYS A 440 -17.99 6.93 -4.83
N ARG A 441 -18.85 6.92 -3.80
CA ARG A 441 -20.32 6.96 -3.94
C ARG A 441 -20.83 8.40 -3.93
N ASP A 442 -21.84 8.66 -4.76
CA ASP A 442 -22.62 9.91 -4.71
C ASP A 442 -23.94 9.71 -3.94
N ALA A 443 -24.70 10.78 -3.79
CA ALA A 443 -26.00 10.77 -3.07
C ALA A 443 -27.09 9.91 -3.76
N LYS A 444 -26.88 9.49 -5.02
CA LYS A 444 -27.78 8.63 -5.81
C LYS A 444 -27.28 7.20 -5.90
N ASP A 445 -26.31 6.83 -5.06
CA ASP A 445 -25.65 5.52 -5.04
C ASP A 445 -24.91 5.15 -6.35
N ASN A 446 -24.56 6.15 -7.15
CA ASN A 446 -23.61 5.93 -8.24
C ASN A 446 -22.22 5.79 -7.67
N ILE A 447 -21.42 4.93 -8.30
CA ILE A 447 -20.02 4.72 -7.94
C ILE A 447 -19.08 5.16 -9.06
N PHE A 448 -17.91 5.67 -8.66
CA PHE A 448 -16.87 6.10 -9.59
C PHE A 448 -15.49 5.70 -9.07
N PRO A 449 -14.58 5.19 -9.93
CA PRO A 449 -13.24 4.77 -9.50
C PRO A 449 -12.40 6.00 -9.15
N ARG A 450 -11.75 5.94 -7.98
CA ARG A 450 -10.83 6.96 -7.50
C ARG A 450 -9.58 6.29 -6.94
N LYS A 451 -8.46 6.98 -7.03
CA LYS A 451 -7.21 6.66 -6.32
C LYS A 451 -7.11 7.54 -5.06
N GLU A 452 -6.68 6.97 -3.92
CA GLU A 452 -6.49 7.74 -2.68
C GLU A 452 -5.26 8.63 -2.74
N ARG A 453 -4.25 8.21 -3.52
CA ARG A 453 -2.97 8.91 -3.68
C ARG A 453 -2.61 9.00 -5.15
N TYR A 454 -1.83 10.00 -5.49
CA TYR A 454 -1.39 10.20 -6.88
C TYR A 454 -0.51 9.04 -7.38
N GLU A 455 0.29 8.44 -6.50
CA GLU A 455 1.19 7.33 -6.81
C GLU A 455 0.44 6.02 -7.10
N ASN A 456 -0.77 5.87 -6.54
CA ASN A 456 -1.62 4.70 -6.79
C ASN A 456 -2.23 4.79 -8.19
N LYS A 457 -1.79 3.93 -9.09
CA LYS A 457 -2.32 3.88 -10.46
C LYS A 457 -3.54 2.96 -10.51
N ILE A 458 -4.53 3.32 -11.34
CA ILE A 458 -5.78 2.58 -11.53
C ILE A 458 -6.13 2.44 -13.01
N ASP A 459 -5.24 2.82 -13.90
CA ASP A 459 -5.44 3.02 -15.33
C ASP A 459 -5.94 1.73 -16.02
N GLY A 460 -5.37 0.56 -15.66
CA GLY A 460 -5.85 -0.73 -16.17
C GLY A 460 -7.29 -1.05 -15.74
N VAL A 461 -7.68 -0.66 -14.51
CA VAL A 461 -9.06 -0.86 -14.04
C VAL A 461 -10.02 0.10 -14.72
N VAL A 462 -9.60 1.33 -14.97
CA VAL A 462 -10.38 2.31 -15.75
C VAL A 462 -10.63 1.77 -17.17
N ALA A 463 -9.59 1.26 -17.83
CA ALA A 463 -9.69 0.63 -19.14
C ALA A 463 -10.61 -0.62 -19.14
N LEU A 464 -10.53 -1.46 -18.09
CA LEU A 464 -11.43 -2.60 -17.92
C LEU A 464 -12.89 -2.17 -17.80
N ILE A 465 -13.18 -1.15 -17.00
CA ILE A 465 -14.53 -0.61 -16.82
C ILE A 465 -15.07 -0.07 -18.15
N MET A 466 -14.24 0.60 -18.96
CA MET A 466 -14.61 1.05 -20.30
C MET A 466 -14.96 -0.12 -21.23
N ALA A 467 -14.13 -1.16 -21.27
CA ALA A 467 -14.37 -2.34 -22.11
C ALA A 467 -15.69 -3.05 -21.72
N VAL A 468 -15.97 -3.21 -20.42
CA VAL A 468 -17.23 -3.78 -19.93
C VAL A 468 -18.42 -2.87 -20.24
N GLY A 469 -18.24 -1.55 -20.21
CA GLY A 469 -19.25 -0.59 -20.59
C GLY A 469 -19.63 -0.70 -22.07
N LEU A 470 -18.66 -0.90 -22.95
CA LEU A 470 -18.88 -1.11 -24.37
C LEU A 470 -19.59 -2.45 -24.67
N ALA A 471 -19.16 -3.53 -24.04
CA ALA A 471 -19.77 -4.86 -24.19
C ALA A 471 -21.23 -4.93 -23.74
N GLY A 472 -21.69 -3.96 -22.95
CA GLY A 472 -23.06 -3.90 -22.44
C GLY A 472 -24.03 -3.02 -23.24
N VAL A 473 -23.57 -2.32 -24.25
CA VAL A 473 -24.43 -1.51 -25.13
C VAL A 473 -25.04 -2.45 -26.18
N PRO A 474 -26.38 -2.64 -26.24
CA PRO A 474 -27.00 -3.38 -27.34
C PRO A 474 -26.62 -2.71 -28.67
N GLU A 475 -26.13 -3.48 -29.64
CA GLU A 475 -25.98 -2.99 -31.02
C GLU A 475 -27.31 -2.34 -31.46
N LYS A 476 -27.29 -1.07 -31.78
CA LYS A 476 -28.27 -0.53 -32.69
C LYS A 476 -27.97 -1.14 -34.05
N LYS A 477 -28.56 -2.30 -34.35
CA LYS A 477 -28.70 -2.74 -35.72
C LYS A 477 -29.43 -1.61 -36.45
N GLY A 478 -28.70 -0.86 -37.24
CA GLY A 478 -29.27 0.14 -38.13
C GLY A 478 -30.07 -0.57 -39.22
N ASN A 479 -31.33 -0.87 -38.92
CA ASN A 479 -32.32 -1.06 -39.98
C ASN A 479 -32.69 0.32 -40.47
N PHE A 480 -31.98 0.80 -41.46
CA PHE A 480 -32.53 1.72 -42.46
C PHE A 480 -33.50 0.90 -43.33
N GLU A 481 -34.69 0.59 -42.81
CA GLU A 481 -35.83 0.31 -43.66
C GLU A 481 -36.61 1.62 -43.82
N GLY A 482 -36.89 1.94 -45.09
CA GLY A 482 -37.38 3.21 -45.53
C GLY A 482 -38.69 3.63 -44.84
N ILE A 483 -38.77 4.91 -44.67
CA ILE A 483 -40.04 5.62 -44.43
C ILE A 483 -40.86 5.49 -45.71
N GLU A 484 -41.78 4.55 -45.75
CA GLU A 484 -42.97 4.60 -46.58
C GLU A 484 -44.21 4.23 -45.75
N ASP A 485 -45.09 5.19 -45.64
CA ASP A 485 -46.54 5.14 -45.36
C ASP A 485 -47.04 4.26 -44.20
N GLN A 486 -47.45 4.92 -43.11
CA GLN A 486 -48.77 4.70 -42.52
C GLN A 486 -49.23 5.95 -41.74
N GLU A 487 -49.85 6.87 -42.44
CA GLU A 487 -51.02 7.56 -41.92
C GLU A 487 -52.15 6.53 -41.72
N GLU A 488 -52.93 6.74 -40.69
CA GLU A 488 -54.18 6.10 -40.25
C GLU A 488 -54.03 5.14 -39.05
N SER A 489 -54.23 5.68 -37.93
CA SER A 489 -55.41 5.47 -37.08
C SER A 489 -55.25 6.13 -35.70
N LEU A 490 -55.57 7.41 -35.66
CA LEU A 490 -56.20 8.04 -34.48
C LEU A 490 -57.63 7.53 -34.47
N PHE A 491 -58.06 6.83 -33.41
CA PHE A 491 -59.36 7.01 -32.72
C PHE A 491 -59.63 5.82 -31.79
N LEU A 492 -60.12 6.21 -30.59
CA LEU A 492 -60.88 5.43 -29.61
C LEU A 492 -60.03 4.50 -28.70
N ALA A 493 -60.14 4.52 -27.40
CA ALA A 493 -60.93 5.26 -26.42
C ALA A 493 -60.57 4.71 -25.03
N PHE A 494 -60.74 5.58 -24.04
CA PHE A 494 -60.87 5.39 -22.60
C PHE A 494 -59.61 5.09 -21.79
#